data_5f6874df14024646b7c0cfdac6f89326
#
_entry.id   5f6874df14024646b7c0cfdac6f89326
#
_cell.length_a   1.000
_cell.length_b   1.000
_cell.length_c   1.000
_cell.angle_alpha   90.00
_cell.angle_beta   90.00
_cell.angle_gamma   90.00
#
_symmetry.space_group_name_H-M   'P 1'
#
loop_
_entity.id
_entity.type
_entity.pdbx_description
1 polymer ?
#
loop_
_entity_poly.entity_id
_entity_poly.type
_entity_poly.pdbx_seq_one_letter_code
_entity_poly.pdbx_strand_id
1 'polypeptide(L)'
;MYNIVMFAYNEEKNIASSLSSVHLNKGTGLNKFYLISNGCTDNTVQVAKRVKEQLDFQELEVVNIKLGDKCNAWNHYMHQLTESVDCHFFIDADVNFSNHCFEKMHKKLTNTPVETVAIAGMPLTGRNITFYRSLVIERSCFFGNLYGLKHSFIERIKESHFTLPIGLNWIDSFLTKAVNTDLQFFRYNLPNRVTYSEGVGYKFSSLSPFHLDDIKLYFNRIARYELGKLQEQYLDEIAVKNWPNNMQTINLKIRDNFHMHAETLSTLKKYLVNKRLNKLLKH
;
A
#
# COMPACT_ATOMS: atom_id res chain seq x y z
N MET A 1 -16.28 14.87 -2.15
CA MET A 1 -16.24 13.57 -2.89
C MET A 1 -14.87 12.90 -2.72
N TYR A 2 -14.76 11.61 -3.00
CA TYR A 2 -13.48 10.87 -2.90
C TYR A 2 -13.40 9.78 -3.97
N ASN A 3 -12.18 9.39 -4.30
CA ASN A 3 -11.89 8.23 -5.11
C ASN A 3 -11.39 7.07 -4.25
N ILE A 4 -11.61 5.84 -4.70
CA ILE A 4 -11.03 4.63 -4.12
C ILE A 4 -10.11 3.99 -5.16
N VAL A 5 -8.97 3.46 -4.71
CA VAL A 5 -7.96 2.80 -5.54
C VAL A 5 -7.61 1.47 -4.91
N MET A 6 -7.85 0.39 -5.59
CA MET A 6 -7.50 -0.96 -5.17
C MET A 6 -6.38 -1.50 -6.03
N PHE A 7 -5.31 -2.01 -5.40
CA PHE A 7 -4.24 -2.70 -6.11
C PHE A 7 -4.43 -4.21 -5.97
N ALA A 8 -4.62 -4.91 -7.09
CA ALA A 8 -4.82 -6.34 -7.11
C ALA A 8 -3.69 -7.07 -7.88
N TYR A 9 -3.14 -8.12 -7.29
CA TYR A 9 -2.18 -9.02 -7.92
C TYR A 9 -2.50 -10.48 -7.60
N ASN A 10 -3.13 -11.19 -8.55
CA ASN A 10 -3.54 -12.58 -8.40
C ASN A 10 -4.45 -12.83 -7.17
N GLU A 11 -5.57 -12.11 -7.14
CA GLU A 11 -6.54 -12.12 -6.04
C GLU A 11 -7.89 -12.73 -6.45
N GLU A 12 -7.92 -13.65 -7.40
CA GLU A 12 -9.17 -14.27 -7.90
C GLU A 12 -10.06 -14.84 -6.79
N LYS A 13 -9.46 -15.29 -5.68
CA LYS A 13 -10.17 -15.87 -4.53
C LYS A 13 -10.79 -14.83 -3.61
N ASN A 14 -10.21 -13.65 -3.52
CA ASN A 14 -10.57 -12.62 -2.54
C ASN A 14 -11.31 -11.43 -3.16
N ILE A 15 -11.03 -11.12 -4.44
CA ILE A 15 -11.47 -9.90 -5.10
C ILE A 15 -12.99 -9.69 -5.05
N ALA A 16 -13.79 -10.75 -5.21
CA ALA A 16 -15.25 -10.65 -5.17
C ALA A 16 -15.75 -10.17 -3.80
N SER A 17 -15.20 -10.71 -2.71
CA SER A 17 -15.55 -10.30 -1.34
C SER A 17 -15.14 -8.85 -1.07
N SER A 18 -13.93 -8.45 -1.47
CA SER A 18 -13.42 -7.09 -1.28
C SER A 18 -14.22 -6.05 -2.07
N LEU A 19 -14.55 -6.32 -3.35
CA LEU A 19 -15.39 -5.45 -4.17
C LEU A 19 -16.80 -5.29 -3.59
N SER A 20 -17.41 -6.39 -3.15
CA SER A 20 -18.73 -6.35 -2.49
C SER A 20 -18.67 -5.53 -1.20
N SER A 21 -17.59 -5.67 -0.42
CA SER A 21 -17.40 -4.88 0.79
C SER A 21 -17.21 -3.39 0.50
N VAL A 22 -16.50 -3.02 -0.57
CA VAL A 22 -16.41 -1.61 -1.02
C VAL A 22 -17.78 -1.11 -1.42
N HIS A 23 -18.51 -1.85 -2.26
CA HIS A 23 -19.84 -1.46 -2.75
C HIS A 23 -20.83 -1.18 -1.60
N LEU A 24 -20.84 -2.06 -0.59
CA LEU A 24 -21.70 -1.89 0.60
C LEU A 24 -21.31 -0.70 1.48
N ASN A 25 -20.06 -0.27 1.45
CA ASN A 25 -19.52 0.74 2.37
C ASN A 25 -19.07 2.04 1.67
N LYS A 26 -19.30 2.17 0.36
CA LYS A 26 -18.85 3.32 -0.44
C LYS A 26 -19.50 4.65 -0.05
N GLY A 27 -20.73 4.63 0.49
CA GLY A 27 -21.49 5.85 0.75
C GLY A 27 -21.85 6.61 -0.54
N THR A 28 -22.44 7.79 -0.41
CA THR A 28 -22.86 8.65 -1.54
C THR A 28 -21.75 9.57 -2.05
N GLY A 29 -20.64 9.66 -1.34
CA GLY A 29 -19.52 10.55 -1.69
C GLY A 29 -18.50 9.92 -2.65
N LEU A 30 -18.66 8.66 -3.07
CA LEU A 30 -17.76 8.01 -4.02
C LEU A 30 -17.92 8.64 -5.42
N ASN A 31 -16.82 9.17 -5.98
CA ASN A 31 -16.75 9.64 -7.35
C ASN A 31 -16.38 8.50 -8.30
N LYS A 32 -15.19 7.91 -8.11
CA LYS A 32 -14.71 6.75 -8.89
C LYS A 32 -13.99 5.74 -8.01
N PHE A 33 -14.07 4.49 -8.44
CA PHE A 33 -13.33 3.39 -7.86
C PHE A 33 -12.45 2.72 -8.93
N TYR A 34 -11.14 2.89 -8.81
CA TYR A 34 -10.16 2.27 -9.71
C TYR A 34 -9.67 0.95 -9.14
N LEU A 35 -9.98 -0.16 -9.81
CA LEU A 35 -9.32 -1.44 -9.58
C LEU A 35 -8.14 -1.54 -10.55
N ILE A 36 -6.92 -1.40 -10.05
CA ILE A 36 -5.70 -1.54 -10.84
C ILE A 36 -5.21 -2.98 -10.75
N SER A 37 -5.46 -3.76 -11.81
CA SER A 37 -4.90 -5.08 -12.01
C SER A 37 -3.43 -4.94 -12.35
N ASN A 38 -2.60 -5.37 -11.43
CA ASN A 38 -1.15 -5.13 -11.39
C ASN A 38 -0.40 -6.37 -11.90
N GLY A 39 -0.48 -6.64 -13.21
CA GLY A 39 0.18 -7.81 -13.82
C GLY A 39 -0.44 -9.15 -13.41
N CYS A 40 -1.75 -9.21 -13.19
CA CYS A 40 -2.44 -10.45 -12.86
C CYS A 40 -2.32 -11.47 -13.98
N THR A 41 -2.10 -12.74 -13.60
CA THR A 41 -2.02 -13.90 -14.49
C THR A 41 -3.13 -14.92 -14.24
N ASP A 42 -3.95 -14.71 -13.21
CA ASP A 42 -5.12 -15.49 -12.84
C ASP A 42 -6.43 -14.83 -13.34
N ASN A 43 -7.59 -15.27 -12.84
CA ASN A 43 -8.89 -14.75 -13.24
C ASN A 43 -9.34 -13.50 -12.47
N THR A 44 -8.44 -12.78 -11.77
CA THR A 44 -8.79 -11.58 -10.98
C THR A 44 -9.61 -10.57 -11.78
N VAL A 45 -9.18 -10.24 -13.00
CA VAL A 45 -9.86 -9.24 -13.86
C VAL A 45 -11.25 -9.71 -14.29
N GLN A 46 -11.37 -10.99 -14.68
CA GLN A 46 -12.64 -11.59 -15.10
C GLN A 46 -13.65 -11.62 -13.94
N VAL A 47 -13.18 -12.00 -12.74
CA VAL A 47 -14.01 -11.99 -11.53
C VAL A 47 -14.46 -10.58 -11.21
N ALA A 48 -13.55 -9.60 -11.27
CA ALA A 48 -13.88 -8.20 -10.99
C ALA A 48 -14.95 -7.62 -11.94
N LYS A 49 -14.82 -7.90 -13.25
CA LYS A 49 -15.83 -7.48 -14.25
C LYS A 49 -17.20 -8.10 -13.99
N ARG A 50 -17.24 -9.40 -13.67
CA ARG A 50 -18.48 -10.09 -13.30
C ARG A 50 -19.14 -9.48 -12.07
N VAL A 51 -18.36 -9.21 -11.03
CA VAL A 51 -18.87 -8.56 -9.79
C VAL A 51 -19.38 -7.15 -10.07
N LYS A 52 -18.68 -6.37 -10.92
CA LYS A 52 -19.14 -5.06 -11.38
C LYS A 52 -20.55 -5.14 -11.98
N GLU A 53 -20.77 -6.08 -12.88
CA GLU A 53 -22.07 -6.29 -13.55
C GLU A 53 -23.14 -6.76 -12.55
N GLN A 54 -22.82 -7.74 -11.69
CA GLN A 54 -23.75 -8.30 -10.71
C GLN A 54 -24.23 -7.27 -9.68
N LEU A 55 -23.36 -6.33 -9.28
CA LEU A 55 -23.65 -5.31 -8.28
C LEU A 55 -24.13 -3.98 -8.90
N ASP A 56 -24.22 -3.90 -10.23
CA ASP A 56 -24.44 -2.62 -10.94
C ASP A 56 -23.50 -1.51 -10.43
N PHE A 57 -22.21 -1.84 -10.25
CA PHE A 57 -21.22 -0.96 -9.65
C PHE A 57 -20.68 0.03 -10.67
N GLN A 58 -21.44 1.07 -10.97
CA GLN A 58 -21.16 2.03 -12.05
C GLN A 58 -19.84 2.77 -11.84
N GLU A 59 -19.49 3.13 -10.60
CA GLU A 59 -18.28 3.87 -10.28
C GLU A 59 -17.00 3.03 -10.41
N LEU A 60 -17.10 1.70 -10.52
CA LEU A 60 -15.94 0.81 -10.66
C LEU A 60 -15.36 0.86 -12.07
N GLU A 61 -14.09 1.21 -12.17
CA GLU A 61 -13.27 1.14 -13.38
C GLU A 61 -12.14 0.14 -13.20
N VAL A 62 -12.01 -0.82 -14.14
CA VAL A 62 -10.96 -1.85 -14.10
C VAL A 62 -9.84 -1.45 -15.04
N VAL A 63 -8.70 -1.08 -14.47
CA VAL A 63 -7.48 -0.70 -15.20
C VAL A 63 -6.50 -1.87 -15.17
N ASN A 64 -6.05 -2.32 -16.34
CA ASN A 64 -5.12 -3.44 -16.45
C ASN A 64 -3.73 -2.94 -16.86
N ILE A 65 -2.72 -3.13 -15.99
CA ILE A 65 -1.32 -2.81 -16.26
C ILE A 65 -0.50 -4.11 -16.33
N LYS A 66 0.44 -4.16 -17.28
CA LYS A 66 1.20 -5.39 -17.58
C LYS A 66 2.29 -5.68 -16.55
N LEU A 67 2.94 -4.65 -16.04
CA LEU A 67 4.04 -4.81 -15.09
C LEU A 67 3.51 -5.11 -13.69
N GLY A 68 3.79 -6.29 -13.17
CA GLY A 68 3.39 -6.76 -11.85
C GLY A 68 4.24 -6.15 -10.72
N ASP A 69 4.07 -4.85 -10.46
CA ASP A 69 4.77 -4.12 -9.41
C ASP A 69 3.85 -3.07 -8.76
N LYS A 70 3.68 -3.13 -7.43
CA LYS A 70 2.76 -2.23 -6.70
C LYS A 70 3.23 -0.77 -6.77
N CYS A 71 4.54 -0.50 -6.84
CA CYS A 71 5.06 0.86 -7.01
C CYS A 71 4.67 1.42 -8.37
N ASN A 72 4.81 0.61 -9.43
CA ASN A 72 4.37 0.99 -10.77
C ASN A 72 2.86 1.28 -10.81
N ALA A 73 2.05 0.45 -10.16
CA ALA A 73 0.61 0.66 -10.07
C ALA A 73 0.24 1.95 -9.31
N TRP A 74 0.92 2.21 -8.19
CA TRP A 74 0.77 3.42 -7.42
C TRP A 74 1.18 4.67 -8.22
N ASN A 75 2.35 4.64 -8.86
CA ASN A 75 2.83 5.73 -9.72
C ASN A 75 1.86 6.00 -10.88
N HIS A 76 1.35 4.93 -11.51
CA HIS A 76 0.38 5.05 -12.60
C HIS A 76 -0.88 5.78 -12.13
N TYR A 77 -1.43 5.41 -10.97
CA TYR A 77 -2.56 6.15 -10.41
C TYR A 77 -2.21 7.61 -10.14
N MET A 78 -1.13 7.88 -9.42
CA MET A 78 -0.74 9.22 -8.99
C MET A 78 -0.56 10.20 -10.15
N HIS A 79 0.07 9.76 -11.23
CA HIS A 79 0.47 10.64 -12.32
C HIS A 79 -0.45 10.60 -13.54
N GLN A 80 -1.33 9.60 -13.67
CA GLN A 80 -2.14 9.42 -14.88
C GLN A 80 -3.65 9.35 -14.63
N LEU A 81 -4.10 8.88 -13.47
CA LEU A 81 -5.52 8.61 -13.22
C LEU A 81 -6.16 9.50 -12.15
N THR A 82 -5.37 10.28 -11.41
CA THR A 82 -5.93 11.13 -10.35
C THR A 82 -6.79 12.25 -10.92
N GLU A 83 -8.00 12.40 -10.37
CA GLU A 83 -8.94 13.48 -10.63
C GLU A 83 -9.06 14.38 -9.39
N SER A 84 -9.53 15.62 -9.57
CA SER A 84 -9.74 16.54 -8.45
C SER A 84 -10.95 16.12 -7.62
N VAL A 85 -10.69 15.63 -6.41
CA VAL A 85 -11.67 15.28 -5.37
C VAL A 85 -11.07 15.66 -4.00
N ASP A 86 -11.84 15.55 -2.89
CA ASP A 86 -11.31 15.95 -1.58
C ASP A 86 -10.18 15.03 -1.10
N CYS A 87 -10.33 13.71 -1.33
CA CYS A 87 -9.32 12.72 -0.95
C CYS A 87 -9.38 11.44 -1.78
N HIS A 88 -8.33 10.64 -1.69
CA HIS A 88 -8.17 9.36 -2.38
C HIS A 88 -7.87 8.27 -1.36
N PHE A 89 -8.67 7.21 -1.35
CA PHE A 89 -8.46 6.03 -0.50
C PHE A 89 -7.72 4.95 -1.28
N PHE A 90 -6.71 4.36 -0.67
CA PHE A 90 -5.89 3.28 -1.21
C PHE A 90 -6.14 2.03 -0.40
N ILE A 91 -6.41 0.91 -1.08
CA ILE A 91 -6.79 -0.35 -0.44
C ILE A 91 -6.11 -1.56 -1.11
N ASP A 92 -5.87 -2.60 -0.32
CA ASP A 92 -5.50 -3.92 -0.83
C ASP A 92 -6.76 -4.71 -1.25
N ALA A 93 -6.59 -5.74 -2.08
CA ALA A 93 -7.68 -6.50 -2.69
C ALA A 93 -8.13 -7.74 -1.89
N ASP A 94 -7.57 -7.93 -0.68
CA ASP A 94 -7.83 -9.06 0.22
C ASP A 94 -8.43 -8.66 1.57
N VAL A 95 -9.08 -7.47 1.64
CA VAL A 95 -9.65 -6.90 2.86
C VAL A 95 -11.13 -6.56 2.74
N ASN A 96 -11.81 -6.51 3.87
CA ASN A 96 -13.19 -6.04 4.00
C ASN A 96 -13.24 -4.83 4.95
N PHE A 97 -14.26 -4.00 4.83
CA PHE A 97 -14.35 -2.71 5.50
C PHE A 97 -15.45 -2.67 6.56
N SER A 98 -15.31 -1.80 7.55
CA SER A 98 -16.35 -1.51 8.53
C SER A 98 -17.51 -0.71 7.91
N ASN A 99 -18.67 -0.75 8.57
CA ASN A 99 -19.85 -0.03 8.07
C ASN A 99 -19.59 1.47 7.91
N HIS A 100 -19.96 2.00 6.72
CA HIS A 100 -19.74 3.39 6.34
C HIS A 100 -18.26 3.83 6.43
N CYS A 101 -17.33 2.91 6.16
CA CYS A 101 -15.90 3.13 6.38
C CYS A 101 -15.40 4.38 5.64
N PHE A 102 -15.59 4.43 4.33
CA PHE A 102 -15.05 5.50 3.49
C PHE A 102 -15.68 6.86 3.78
N GLU A 103 -16.98 6.89 4.00
CA GLU A 103 -17.72 8.12 4.34
C GLU A 103 -17.25 8.71 5.68
N LYS A 104 -17.10 7.86 6.71
CA LYS A 104 -16.59 8.28 8.02
C LYS A 104 -15.15 8.76 7.95
N MET A 105 -14.28 8.06 7.21
CA MET A 105 -12.91 8.47 7.01
C MET A 105 -12.82 9.77 6.21
N HIS A 106 -13.61 9.92 5.13
CA HIS A 106 -13.70 11.15 4.35
C HIS A 106 -14.09 12.33 5.24
N LYS A 107 -15.21 12.23 5.97
CA LYS A 107 -15.68 13.27 6.90
C LYS A 107 -14.61 13.61 7.95
N LYS A 108 -13.91 12.61 8.50
CA LYS A 108 -12.84 12.84 9.48
C LYS A 108 -11.70 13.62 8.85
N LEU A 109 -11.19 13.19 7.69
CA LEU A 109 -10.02 13.78 7.04
C LEU A 109 -10.29 15.20 6.54
N THR A 110 -11.46 15.48 5.95
CA THR A 110 -11.82 16.83 5.46
C THR A 110 -11.99 17.85 6.56
N ASN A 111 -12.33 17.42 7.77
CA ASN A 111 -12.46 18.28 8.95
C ASN A 111 -11.17 18.42 9.78
N THR A 112 -10.03 17.96 9.29
CA THR A 112 -8.72 18.15 9.94
C THR A 112 -8.03 19.43 9.45
N PRO A 113 -7.10 20.00 10.23
CA PRO A 113 -6.23 21.09 9.81
C PRO A 113 -5.48 20.79 8.50
N VAL A 114 -4.94 21.83 7.87
CA VAL A 114 -4.29 21.75 6.56
C VAL A 114 -3.02 20.89 6.59
N GLU A 115 -2.30 20.87 7.68
CA GLU A 115 -1.11 20.05 7.90
C GLU A 115 -1.39 18.53 7.93
N THR A 116 -2.61 18.14 8.31
CA THR A 116 -3.03 16.74 8.26
C THR A 116 -3.40 16.38 6.84
N VAL A 117 -2.61 15.54 6.20
CA VAL A 117 -2.76 15.18 4.78
C VAL A 117 -3.16 13.73 4.54
N ALA A 118 -3.14 12.91 5.59
CA ALA A 118 -3.48 11.50 5.48
C ALA A 118 -4.39 11.02 6.61
N ILE A 119 -5.11 9.92 6.34
CA ILE A 119 -5.89 9.19 7.33
C ILE A 119 -5.56 7.70 7.24
N ALA A 120 -5.27 7.09 8.38
CA ALA A 120 -5.04 5.66 8.51
C ALA A 120 -6.36 4.92 8.78
N GLY A 121 -6.60 3.81 8.07
CA GLY A 121 -7.61 2.83 8.44
C GLY A 121 -7.14 2.02 9.65
N MET A 122 -8.05 1.78 10.61
CA MET A 122 -7.73 0.98 11.79
C MET A 122 -7.85 -0.52 11.48
N PRO A 123 -6.86 -1.36 11.85
CA PRO A 123 -7.05 -2.81 11.82
C PRO A 123 -8.09 -3.22 12.87
N LEU A 124 -9.14 -3.95 12.45
CA LEU A 124 -10.27 -4.35 13.31
C LEU A 124 -10.24 -5.82 13.68
N THR A 125 -9.48 -6.64 12.95
CA THR A 125 -9.29 -8.08 13.19
C THR A 125 -7.83 -8.47 12.97
N GLY A 126 -7.48 -9.67 13.37
CA GLY A 126 -6.16 -10.25 13.11
C GLY A 126 -5.32 -10.48 14.37
N ARG A 127 -4.27 -11.31 14.21
CA ARG A 127 -3.27 -11.49 15.27
C ARG A 127 -2.49 -10.19 15.47
N ASN A 128 -2.04 -9.93 16.67
CA ASN A 128 -1.26 -8.74 17.03
C ASN A 128 -1.98 -7.40 16.74
N ILE A 129 -3.30 -7.41 16.73
CA ILE A 129 -4.12 -6.23 16.46
C ILE A 129 -3.72 -5.03 17.33
N THR A 130 -3.49 -5.26 18.64
CA THR A 130 -3.08 -4.22 19.59
C THR A 130 -1.78 -3.56 19.16
N PHE A 131 -0.79 -4.35 18.72
CA PHE A 131 0.48 -3.82 18.21
C PHE A 131 0.29 -2.98 16.94
N TYR A 132 -0.48 -3.45 15.95
CA TYR A 132 -0.71 -2.67 14.74
C TYR A 132 -1.50 -1.39 15.00
N ARG A 133 -2.46 -1.42 15.94
CA ARG A 133 -3.19 -0.21 16.36
C ARG A 133 -2.26 0.78 17.05
N SER A 134 -1.34 0.35 17.92
CA SER A 134 -0.37 1.25 18.54
C SER A 134 0.54 1.92 17.51
N LEU A 135 0.92 1.25 16.41
CA LEU A 135 1.67 1.88 15.34
C LEU A 135 0.90 3.02 14.66
N VAL A 136 -0.41 2.86 14.46
CA VAL A 136 -1.27 3.92 13.92
C VAL A 136 -1.35 5.10 14.89
N ILE A 137 -1.66 4.82 16.15
CA ILE A 137 -1.96 5.83 17.17
C ILE A 137 -0.69 6.59 17.61
N GLU A 138 0.38 5.85 17.92
CA GLU A 138 1.57 6.41 18.57
C GLU A 138 2.65 6.85 17.58
N ARG A 139 2.67 6.24 16.37
CA ARG A 139 3.73 6.47 15.37
C ARG A 139 3.24 7.07 14.07
N SER A 140 1.95 7.42 13.98
CA SER A 140 1.36 7.98 12.76
C SER A 140 1.60 7.10 11.52
N CYS A 141 1.65 5.78 11.70
CA CYS A 141 1.79 4.82 10.61
C CYS A 141 0.44 4.54 9.95
N PHE A 142 0.47 4.16 8.70
CA PHE A 142 -0.66 3.54 8.02
C PHE A 142 -0.20 2.31 7.24
N PHE A 143 -1.15 1.50 6.80
CA PHE A 143 -0.90 0.24 6.11
C PHE A 143 -1.60 0.23 4.76
N GLY A 144 -1.05 -0.49 3.78
CA GLY A 144 -1.60 -0.63 2.44
C GLY A 144 -3.01 -1.22 2.38
N ASN A 145 -3.43 -1.89 3.47
CA ASN A 145 -4.78 -2.42 3.59
C ASN A 145 -5.87 -1.33 3.50
N LEU A 146 -5.62 -0.14 4.07
CA LEU A 146 -6.48 1.04 3.94
C LEU A 146 -5.78 2.28 4.46
N TYR A 147 -5.62 3.28 3.60
CA TYR A 147 -5.28 4.65 3.98
C TYR A 147 -5.91 5.64 3.01
N GLY A 148 -6.00 6.90 3.40
CA GLY A 148 -6.48 7.99 2.55
C GLY A 148 -5.49 9.13 2.53
N LEU A 149 -5.39 9.81 1.38
CA LEU A 149 -4.59 11.04 1.19
C LEU A 149 -5.50 12.18 0.73
N LYS A 150 -5.33 13.39 1.28
CA LYS A 150 -5.96 14.59 0.74
C LYS A 150 -5.47 14.87 -0.68
N HIS A 151 -6.33 15.41 -1.52
CA HIS A 151 -5.96 15.78 -2.90
C HIS A 151 -4.79 16.77 -2.94
N SER A 152 -4.74 17.72 -2.01
CA SER A 152 -3.62 18.66 -1.89
C SER A 152 -2.25 17.99 -1.72
N PHE A 153 -2.19 16.83 -1.07
CA PHE A 153 -0.96 16.07 -0.97
C PHE A 153 -0.64 15.32 -2.27
N ILE A 154 -1.66 14.85 -2.99
CA ILE A 154 -1.49 14.27 -4.34
C ILE A 154 -0.91 15.32 -5.31
N GLU A 155 -1.40 16.56 -5.27
CA GLU A 155 -0.85 17.64 -6.08
C GLU A 155 0.63 17.90 -5.76
N ARG A 156 1.02 17.91 -4.48
CA ARG A 156 2.42 18.00 -4.07
C ARG A 156 3.29 16.85 -4.60
N ILE A 157 2.75 15.62 -4.60
CA ILE A 157 3.41 14.46 -5.21
C ILE A 157 3.68 14.73 -6.69
N LYS A 158 2.70 15.25 -7.42
CA LYS A 158 2.82 15.58 -8.85
C LYS A 158 3.80 16.72 -9.10
N GLU A 159 3.68 17.81 -8.38
CA GLU A 159 4.55 19.00 -8.49
C GLU A 159 6.02 18.67 -8.20
N SER A 160 6.27 17.81 -7.21
CA SER A 160 7.61 17.33 -6.87
C SER A 160 8.13 16.23 -7.79
N HIS A 161 7.33 15.74 -8.74
CA HIS A 161 7.62 14.58 -9.58
C HIS A 161 8.02 13.33 -8.76
N PHE A 162 7.49 13.23 -7.54
CA PHE A 162 7.81 12.10 -6.66
C PHE A 162 7.24 10.81 -7.22
N THR A 163 8.10 9.81 -7.37
CA THR A 163 7.74 8.46 -7.79
C THR A 163 8.37 7.42 -6.86
N LEU A 164 7.67 6.33 -6.65
CA LEU A 164 8.23 5.17 -5.95
C LEU A 164 9.12 4.37 -6.92
N PRO A 165 10.36 4.03 -6.54
CA PRO A 165 11.21 3.16 -7.36
C PRO A 165 10.56 1.79 -7.60
N ILE A 166 10.49 1.35 -8.85
CA ILE A 166 9.97 0.02 -9.20
C ILE A 166 10.83 -1.06 -8.53
N GLY A 167 10.20 -2.05 -7.92
CA GLY A 167 10.88 -3.12 -7.18
C GLY A 167 11.16 -2.81 -5.71
N LEU A 168 10.66 -1.67 -5.19
CA LEU A 168 10.68 -1.38 -3.76
C LEU A 168 9.76 -2.35 -3.02
N ASN A 169 10.27 -2.96 -1.93
CA ASN A 169 9.56 -4.07 -1.29
C ASN A 169 8.66 -3.69 -0.13
N TRP A 170 8.92 -2.63 0.59
CA TRP A 170 8.17 -2.23 1.78
C TRP A 170 7.52 -0.86 1.60
N ILE A 171 6.60 -0.79 0.64
CA ILE A 171 5.95 0.44 0.18
C ILE A 171 5.28 1.22 1.31
N ASP A 172 4.59 0.54 2.22
CA ASP A 172 3.80 1.18 3.28
C ASP A 172 4.68 2.01 4.23
N SER A 173 5.89 1.53 4.56
CA SER A 173 6.87 2.28 5.34
C SER A 173 7.32 3.54 4.62
N PHE A 174 7.64 3.41 3.33
CA PHE A 174 8.04 4.55 2.50
C PHE A 174 6.95 5.60 2.38
N LEU A 175 5.72 5.19 2.12
CA LEU A 175 4.59 6.11 2.01
C LEU A 175 4.29 6.78 3.35
N THR A 176 4.36 6.02 4.46
CA THR A 176 4.24 6.58 5.81
C THR A 176 5.32 7.66 6.05
N LYS A 177 6.58 7.37 5.67
CA LYS A 177 7.68 8.32 5.80
C LYS A 177 7.50 9.53 4.87
N ALA A 178 7.11 9.31 3.61
CA ALA A 178 6.82 10.38 2.65
C ALA A 178 5.77 11.36 3.18
N VAL A 179 4.68 10.84 3.75
CA VAL A 179 3.62 11.66 4.37
C VAL A 179 4.12 12.39 5.60
N ASN A 180 4.75 11.68 6.54
CA ASN A 180 5.20 12.25 7.82
C ASN A 180 6.35 13.24 7.67
N THR A 181 7.09 13.23 6.56
CA THR A 181 8.20 14.14 6.28
C THR A 181 7.92 15.09 5.13
N ASP A 182 6.68 15.12 4.64
CA ASP A 182 6.26 15.96 3.54
C ASP A 182 7.13 15.80 2.29
N LEU A 183 7.39 14.55 1.88
CA LEU A 183 8.25 14.13 0.78
C LEU A 183 9.75 14.48 0.93
N GLN A 184 10.19 14.97 2.08
CA GLN A 184 11.59 15.36 2.32
C GLN A 184 12.45 14.26 2.91
N PHE A 185 11.84 13.20 3.45
CA PHE A 185 12.51 12.05 4.06
C PHE A 185 13.50 12.43 5.18
N PHE A 186 13.12 13.40 6.02
CA PHE A 186 13.85 13.77 7.23
C PHE A 186 13.99 12.58 8.20
N ARG A 187 14.92 12.72 9.16
CA ARG A 187 15.07 11.77 10.27
C ARG A 187 13.94 11.84 11.31
N TYR A 188 13.18 12.93 11.35
CA TYR A 188 12.06 13.18 12.26
C TYR A 188 10.76 13.38 11.49
N ASN A 189 9.66 12.98 12.09
CA ASN A 189 8.33 13.21 11.58
C ASN A 189 7.85 14.62 11.89
N LEU A 190 7.17 15.23 10.93
CA LEU A 190 6.39 16.44 11.16
C LEU A 190 5.13 16.07 11.98
N PRO A 191 4.67 16.97 12.89
CA PRO A 191 3.51 16.69 13.71
C PRO A 191 2.21 16.71 12.89
N ASN A 192 1.21 15.98 13.38
CA ASN A 192 -0.18 16.02 12.92
C ASN A 192 -0.41 15.69 11.42
N ARG A 193 0.52 14.96 10.78
CA ARG A 193 0.40 14.62 9.35
C ARG A 193 -0.64 13.56 9.07
N VAL A 194 -0.82 12.62 10.00
CA VAL A 194 -1.72 11.47 9.86
C VAL A 194 -2.77 11.49 10.96
N THR A 195 -4.04 11.33 10.59
CA THR A 195 -5.14 11.13 11.54
C THR A 195 -5.69 9.70 11.41
N TYR A 196 -6.61 9.34 12.29
CA TYR A 196 -7.37 8.09 12.23
C TYR A 196 -8.77 8.29 12.81
N SER A 197 -9.66 7.32 12.60
CA SER A 197 -10.99 7.29 13.22
C SER A 197 -11.17 5.99 13.97
N GLU A 198 -11.44 6.06 15.27
CA GLU A 198 -11.58 4.88 16.11
C GLU A 198 -12.75 3.99 15.64
N GLY A 199 -12.53 2.68 15.59
CA GLY A 199 -13.53 1.71 15.14
C GLY A 199 -13.84 1.74 13.63
N VAL A 200 -13.16 2.58 12.85
CA VAL A 200 -13.34 2.69 11.40
C VAL A 200 -12.10 2.18 10.69
N GLY A 201 -12.27 1.17 9.84
CA GLY A 201 -11.11 0.57 9.17
C GLY A 201 -11.44 -0.74 8.46
N TYR A 202 -10.49 -1.66 8.51
CA TYR A 202 -10.51 -2.87 7.70
C TYR A 202 -10.40 -4.14 8.53
N LYS A 203 -10.90 -5.23 7.94
CA LYS A 203 -10.81 -6.59 8.44
C LYS A 203 -10.05 -7.43 7.43
N PHE A 204 -9.14 -8.27 7.88
CA PHE A 204 -8.42 -9.21 7.05
C PHE A 204 -8.34 -10.58 7.69
N SER A 205 -8.17 -11.62 6.88
CA SER A 205 -7.97 -12.98 7.36
C SER A 205 -6.52 -13.18 7.78
N SER A 206 -6.30 -13.67 8.99
CA SER A 206 -4.95 -14.04 9.45
C SER A 206 -4.50 -15.32 8.75
N LEU A 207 -3.23 -15.35 8.33
CA LEU A 207 -2.63 -16.54 7.73
C LEU A 207 -2.68 -17.72 8.70
N SER A 208 -3.07 -18.89 8.21
CA SER A 208 -3.12 -20.13 8.99
C SER A 208 -1.75 -20.84 8.99
N PRO A 209 -1.24 -21.28 10.14
CA PRO A 209 -0.02 -22.07 10.20
C PRO A 209 -0.21 -23.51 9.67
N PHE A 210 -1.45 -23.92 9.38
CA PHE A 210 -1.80 -25.26 8.90
C PHE A 210 -2.00 -25.34 7.39
N HIS A 211 -1.94 -24.21 6.66
CA HIS A 211 -2.07 -24.16 5.21
C HIS A 211 -0.72 -23.84 4.55
N LEU A 212 -0.25 -24.71 3.66
CA LEU A 212 1.05 -24.55 3.00
C LEU A 212 1.19 -23.24 2.22
N ASP A 213 0.11 -22.78 1.58
CA ASP A 213 0.13 -21.51 0.84
C ASP A 213 0.23 -20.31 1.78
N ASP A 214 -0.42 -20.36 2.93
CA ASP A 214 -0.29 -19.33 3.97
C ASP A 214 1.12 -19.30 4.57
N ILE A 215 1.74 -20.46 4.77
CA ILE A 215 3.13 -20.58 5.22
C ILE A 215 4.07 -19.95 4.18
N LYS A 216 3.91 -20.26 2.90
CA LYS A 216 4.71 -19.64 1.82
C LYS A 216 4.50 -18.11 1.78
N LEU A 217 3.26 -17.67 1.91
CA LEU A 217 2.93 -16.24 1.93
C LEU A 217 3.58 -15.54 3.14
N TYR A 218 3.59 -16.18 4.31
CA TYR A 218 4.26 -15.67 5.52
C TYR A 218 5.77 -15.50 5.29
N PHE A 219 6.47 -16.50 4.74
CA PHE A 219 7.88 -16.38 4.42
C PHE A 219 8.17 -15.32 3.34
N ASN A 220 7.31 -15.20 2.34
CA ASN A 220 7.41 -14.14 1.34
C ASN A 220 7.23 -12.75 1.95
N ARG A 221 6.33 -12.58 2.93
CA ARG A 221 6.16 -11.32 3.68
C ARG A 221 7.41 -10.98 4.47
N ILE A 222 8.02 -11.96 5.19
CA ILE A 222 9.29 -11.75 5.88
C ILE A 222 10.39 -11.32 4.91
N ALA A 223 10.54 -12.01 3.78
CA ALA A 223 11.57 -11.68 2.79
C ALA A 223 11.40 -10.26 2.24
N ARG A 224 10.16 -9.85 1.91
CA ARG A 224 9.85 -8.49 1.43
C ARG A 224 10.15 -7.43 2.49
N TYR A 225 9.73 -7.69 3.71
CA TYR A 225 9.91 -6.77 4.83
C TYR A 225 11.39 -6.53 5.14
N GLU A 226 12.18 -7.60 5.27
CA GLU A 226 13.60 -7.47 5.59
C GLU A 226 14.40 -6.88 4.41
N LEU A 227 14.09 -7.26 3.16
CA LEU A 227 14.71 -6.64 1.99
C LEU A 227 14.32 -5.16 1.87
N GLY A 228 13.06 -4.83 2.13
CA GLY A 228 12.59 -3.43 2.09
C GLY A 228 13.33 -2.53 3.08
N LYS A 229 13.63 -3.01 4.28
CA LYS A 229 14.47 -2.27 5.24
C LYS A 229 15.87 -1.98 4.70
N LEU A 230 16.49 -2.97 4.05
CA LEU A 230 17.80 -2.76 3.45
C LEU A 230 17.73 -1.77 2.30
N GLN A 231 16.70 -1.87 1.46
CA GLN A 231 16.47 -0.90 0.38
C GLN A 231 16.26 0.52 0.92
N GLU A 232 15.51 0.67 2.03
CA GLU A 232 15.29 1.95 2.69
C GLU A 232 16.59 2.58 3.17
N GLN A 233 17.47 1.80 3.80
CA GLN A 233 18.77 2.30 4.25
C GLN A 233 19.60 2.92 3.11
N TYR A 234 19.64 2.28 1.94
CA TYR A 234 20.33 2.82 0.77
C TYR A 234 19.65 4.07 0.18
N LEU A 235 18.32 4.12 0.18
CA LEU A 235 17.60 5.28 -0.32
C LEU A 235 17.72 6.49 0.62
N ASP A 236 17.82 6.25 1.93
CA ASP A 236 18.02 7.32 2.93
C ASP A 236 19.36 8.06 2.78
N GLU A 237 20.35 7.43 2.13
CA GLU A 237 21.65 8.05 1.81
C GLU A 237 21.61 8.89 0.53
N ILE A 238 20.52 8.84 -0.23
CA ILE A 238 20.38 9.48 -1.54
C ILE A 238 19.27 10.54 -1.44
N ALA A 239 19.58 11.76 -1.89
CA ALA A 239 18.54 12.78 -1.98
C ALA A 239 17.37 12.31 -2.89
N VAL A 240 16.14 12.55 -2.50
CA VAL A 240 14.91 12.04 -3.16
C VAL A 240 14.92 12.31 -4.68
N LYS A 241 15.35 13.50 -5.09
CA LYS A 241 15.48 13.87 -6.51
C LYS A 241 16.45 13.01 -7.33
N ASN A 242 17.33 12.27 -6.65
CA ASN A 242 18.33 11.40 -7.24
C ASN A 242 18.00 9.91 -7.08
N TRP A 243 16.80 9.58 -6.56
CA TRP A 243 16.39 8.20 -6.42
C TRP A 243 16.33 7.50 -7.79
N PRO A 244 16.75 6.25 -7.89
CA PRO A 244 16.66 5.52 -9.13
C PRO A 244 15.19 5.22 -9.50
N ASN A 245 14.88 5.12 -10.79
CA ASN A 245 13.55 4.73 -11.25
C ASN A 245 13.17 3.28 -10.87
N ASN A 246 14.17 2.44 -10.60
CA ASN A 246 14.00 1.06 -10.15
C ASN A 246 15.09 0.65 -9.17
N MET A 247 14.80 -0.39 -8.39
CA MET A 247 15.67 -0.88 -7.32
C MET A 247 16.82 -1.78 -7.79
N GLN A 248 17.01 -1.99 -9.09
CA GLN A 248 17.98 -2.98 -9.59
C GLN A 248 19.42 -2.69 -9.12
N THR A 249 19.89 -1.44 -9.29
CA THR A 249 21.24 -1.04 -8.85
C THR A 249 21.41 -1.15 -7.35
N ILE A 250 20.38 -0.77 -6.56
CA ILE A 250 20.41 -0.91 -5.09
C ILE A 250 20.41 -2.38 -4.70
N ASN A 251 19.59 -3.21 -5.33
CA ASN A 251 19.56 -4.66 -5.08
C ASN A 251 20.91 -5.34 -5.39
N LEU A 252 21.63 -4.89 -6.43
CA LEU A 252 22.99 -5.35 -6.70
C LEU A 252 23.94 -4.96 -5.56
N LYS A 253 23.94 -3.70 -5.13
CA LYS A 253 24.75 -3.24 -4.00
C LYS A 253 24.44 -4.02 -2.71
N ILE A 254 23.16 -4.28 -2.41
CA ILE A 254 22.75 -5.08 -1.25
C ILE A 254 23.32 -6.51 -1.38
N ARG A 255 23.25 -7.12 -2.56
CA ARG A 255 23.79 -8.46 -2.79
C ARG A 255 25.29 -8.50 -2.60
N ASP A 256 26.02 -7.57 -3.19
CA ASP A 256 27.50 -7.53 -3.16
C ASP A 256 28.02 -7.28 -1.73
N ASN A 257 27.29 -6.50 -0.93
CA ASN A 257 27.59 -6.21 0.48
C ASN A 257 26.75 -7.06 1.47
N PHE A 258 26.16 -8.18 1.02
CA PHE A 258 25.20 -8.93 1.81
C PHE A 258 25.77 -9.46 3.14
N HIS A 259 27.05 -9.77 3.20
CA HIS A 259 27.73 -10.21 4.41
C HIS A 259 27.68 -9.16 5.53
N MET A 260 27.80 -7.87 5.21
CA MET A 260 27.71 -6.76 6.17
C MET A 260 26.29 -6.59 6.71
N HIS A 261 25.29 -6.64 5.83
CA HIS A 261 23.88 -6.52 6.21
C HIS A 261 23.36 -7.77 6.94
N ALA A 262 23.97 -8.91 6.68
CA ALA A 262 23.55 -10.16 7.25
C ALA A 262 23.85 -10.31 8.75
N GLU A 263 24.79 -9.54 9.32
CA GLU A 263 25.15 -9.66 10.73
C GLU A 263 23.96 -9.48 11.67
N THR A 264 23.04 -8.58 11.35
CA THR A 264 21.82 -8.29 12.14
C THR A 264 20.66 -9.24 11.88
N LEU A 265 20.76 -10.11 10.87
CA LEU A 265 19.68 -11.00 10.46
C LEU A 265 19.89 -12.43 11.01
N SER A 266 18.81 -13.08 11.45
CA SER A 266 18.83 -14.52 11.76
C SER A 266 19.09 -15.35 10.49
N THR A 267 19.59 -16.59 10.66
CA THR A 267 19.91 -17.50 9.54
C THR A 267 18.75 -17.68 8.55
N LEU A 268 17.52 -17.83 9.06
CA LEU A 268 16.32 -17.94 8.22
C LEU A 268 16.08 -16.66 7.41
N LYS A 269 16.17 -15.49 8.03
CA LYS A 269 15.97 -14.20 7.33
C LYS A 269 17.05 -13.98 6.27
N LYS A 270 18.30 -14.32 6.55
CA LYS A 270 19.41 -14.30 5.58
C LYS A 270 19.06 -15.11 4.33
N TYR A 271 18.64 -16.34 4.54
CA TYR A 271 18.25 -17.23 3.43
C TYR A 271 17.10 -16.65 2.61
N LEU A 272 16.03 -16.17 3.27
CA LEU A 272 14.85 -15.63 2.61
C LEU A 272 15.14 -14.35 1.80
N VAL A 273 15.93 -13.44 2.35
CA VAL A 273 16.35 -12.20 1.67
C VAL A 273 17.23 -12.53 0.47
N ASN A 274 18.24 -13.39 0.64
CA ASN A 274 19.12 -13.78 -0.46
C ASN A 274 18.36 -14.48 -1.60
N LYS A 275 17.45 -15.40 -1.26
CA LYS A 275 16.56 -16.06 -2.23
C LYS A 275 15.73 -15.04 -3.03
N ARG A 276 15.20 -14.02 -2.34
CA ARG A 276 14.40 -12.95 -2.98
C ARG A 276 15.26 -12.06 -3.86
N LEU A 277 16.43 -11.60 -3.39
CA LEU A 277 17.39 -10.82 -4.17
C LEU A 277 17.77 -11.56 -5.46
N ASN A 278 18.14 -12.82 -5.36
CA ASN A 278 18.50 -13.63 -6.52
C ASN A 278 17.34 -13.78 -7.53
N LYS A 279 16.08 -13.80 -7.06
CA LYS A 279 14.90 -13.79 -7.94
C LYS A 279 14.76 -12.45 -8.67
N LEU A 280 14.91 -11.32 -7.96
CA LEU A 280 14.75 -9.96 -8.52
C LEU A 280 15.87 -9.56 -9.49
N LEU A 281 17.06 -10.15 -9.33
CA LEU A 281 18.22 -9.86 -10.17
C LEU A 281 18.34 -10.77 -11.40
N LYS A 282 17.47 -11.77 -11.57
CA LYS A 282 17.42 -12.66 -12.73
C LYS A 282 16.56 -12.11 -13.87
N HIS A 283 15.81 -11.07 -13.63
CA HIS A 283 14.91 -10.38 -14.56
C HIS A 283 15.35 -8.92 -14.76
#